data_252c61b2569acbc664f7664bcb9b15bd
#
_entry.id   252c61b2569acbc664f7664bcb9b15bd
#
_cell.length_a   1.000
_cell.length_b   1.000
_cell.length_c   1.000
_cell.angle_alpha   90.00
_cell.angle_beta   90.00
_cell.angle_gamma   90.00
#
_symmetry.space_group_name_H-M   'P 1'
#
loop_
_entity.id
_entity.type
_entity.pdbx_description
1 polymer ?
#
loop_
_entity_poly.entity_id
_entity_poly.type
_entity_poly.pdbx_seq_one_letter_code
_entity_poly.pdbx_strand_id
1 'polypeptide(L)'
;LNDIRSAPAIVVMGVAGCGKTVMGEALAEALGAVFIEGDRLHPPKNVARMARGEPLTDALREGWLDAIGERIAASVGEGHKPVAACSALKRSYRNRLLSFCPGIVFLYLKIDRETARRRVSGRKGHFMPASLVDSQFATLEEPEPDEPAVTADGARSVVAILKQALSSSPSS
;
A
#
# COMPACT_ATOMS: atom_id res chain seq x y z
N LEU A 1 -4.44 10.64 -15.38
CA LEU A 1 -3.96 11.78 -14.59
C LEU A 1 -3.73 11.34 -13.16
N ASN A 2 -2.56 10.75 -12.91
CA ASN A 2 -2.24 10.13 -11.63
C ASN A 2 -1.36 11.07 -10.79
N ASP A 3 -1.87 12.28 -10.54
CA ASP A 3 -1.13 13.26 -9.74
C ASP A 3 -1.37 13.02 -8.25
N ILE A 4 -0.32 12.57 -7.57
CA ILE A 4 -0.34 12.30 -6.12
C ILE A 4 -0.66 13.56 -5.31
N ARG A 5 -0.24 14.75 -5.77
CA ARG A 5 -0.47 16.00 -5.04
C ARG A 5 -1.93 16.41 -5.03
N SER A 6 -2.63 16.21 -6.13
CA SER A 6 -4.04 16.61 -6.28
C SER A 6 -5.02 15.52 -5.83
N ALA A 7 -4.56 14.27 -5.64
CA ALA A 7 -5.40 13.18 -5.20
C ALA A 7 -6.01 13.44 -3.81
N PRO A 8 -7.28 13.14 -3.58
CA PRO A 8 -7.89 13.27 -2.26
C PRO A 8 -7.34 12.26 -1.24
N ALA A 9 -6.85 11.13 -1.71
CA ALA A 9 -6.25 10.08 -0.89
C ALA A 9 -5.17 9.33 -1.68
N ILE A 10 -4.19 8.81 -0.97
CA ILE A 10 -3.10 8.02 -1.55
C ILE A 10 -3.02 6.67 -0.83
N VAL A 11 -2.80 5.60 -1.60
CA VAL A 11 -2.49 4.28 -1.05
C VAL A 11 -1.10 3.87 -1.51
N VAL A 12 -0.18 3.72 -0.58
CA VAL A 12 1.16 3.16 -0.84
C VAL A 12 1.05 1.64 -0.80
N MET A 13 1.31 1.01 -1.94
CA MET A 13 1.04 -0.42 -2.14
C MET A 13 2.30 -1.20 -2.55
N GLY A 14 2.21 -2.49 -2.42
CA GLY A 14 3.23 -3.44 -2.84
C GLY A 14 3.35 -4.63 -1.89
N VAL A 15 4.27 -5.53 -2.20
CA VAL A 15 4.53 -6.73 -1.41
C VAL A 15 5.17 -6.42 -0.06
N ALA A 16 5.16 -7.39 0.86
CA ALA A 16 5.91 -7.28 2.11
C ALA A 16 7.38 -6.96 1.84
N GLY A 17 7.96 -6.07 2.64
CA GLY A 17 9.35 -5.64 2.50
C GLY A 17 9.58 -4.53 1.48
N CYS A 18 8.58 -4.07 0.75
CA CYS A 18 8.77 -2.97 -0.22
C CYS A 18 8.91 -1.58 0.42
N GLY A 19 8.60 -1.43 1.71
CA GLY A 19 8.76 -0.17 2.44
C GLY A 19 7.51 0.70 2.52
N LYS A 20 6.32 0.12 2.46
CA LYS A 20 5.05 0.86 2.49
C LYS A 20 4.88 1.78 3.68
N THR A 21 5.17 1.29 4.89
CA THR A 21 5.00 2.07 6.13
C THR A 21 5.93 3.27 6.15
N VAL A 22 7.22 3.05 5.93
CA VAL A 22 8.24 4.12 5.93
C VAL A 22 7.94 5.16 4.84
N MET A 23 7.60 4.69 3.64
CA MET A 23 7.26 5.58 2.53
C MET A 23 5.95 6.32 2.76
N GLY A 24 4.95 5.65 3.32
CA GLY A 24 3.65 6.25 3.65
C GLY A 24 3.77 7.34 4.70
N GLU A 25 4.54 7.11 5.76
CA GLU A 25 4.82 8.12 6.80
C GLU A 25 5.55 9.34 6.22
N ALA A 26 6.60 9.09 5.43
CA ALA A 26 7.38 10.17 4.80
C ALA A 26 6.54 11.00 3.82
N LEU A 27 5.69 10.34 3.03
CA LEU A 27 4.79 11.02 2.09
C LEU A 27 3.72 11.83 2.83
N ALA A 28 3.16 11.27 3.90
CA ALA A 28 2.18 11.97 4.73
C ALA A 28 2.80 13.24 5.35
N GLU A 29 4.01 13.15 5.89
CA GLU A 29 4.74 14.31 6.42
C GLU A 29 4.97 15.37 5.35
N ALA A 30 5.46 14.98 4.17
CA ALA A 30 5.74 15.89 3.07
C ALA A 30 4.49 16.62 2.53
N LEU A 31 3.32 15.99 2.63
CA LEU A 31 2.04 16.55 2.15
C LEU A 31 1.19 17.19 3.26
N GLY A 32 1.61 17.16 4.52
CA GLY A 32 0.77 17.56 5.63
C GLY A 32 -0.49 16.68 5.77
N ALA A 33 -0.36 15.40 5.46
CA ALA A 33 -1.43 14.43 5.38
C ALA A 33 -1.50 13.53 6.63
N VAL A 34 -2.60 12.82 6.80
CA VAL A 34 -2.79 11.84 7.88
C VAL A 34 -2.32 10.47 7.41
N PHE A 35 -1.45 9.81 8.19
CA PHE A 35 -1.01 8.45 7.87
C PHE A 35 -1.94 7.40 8.48
N ILE A 36 -2.26 6.38 7.68
CA ILE A 36 -3.07 5.21 8.08
C ILE A 36 -2.25 3.95 7.84
N GLU A 37 -1.92 3.20 8.92
CA GLU A 37 -1.27 1.90 8.82
C GLU A 37 -2.33 0.81 8.61
N GLY A 38 -2.43 0.32 7.36
CA GLY A 38 -3.44 -0.68 6.99
C GLY A 38 -3.29 -2.00 7.74
N ASP A 39 -2.07 -2.42 8.06
CA ASP A 39 -1.83 -3.68 8.78
C ASP A 39 -2.48 -3.71 10.16
N ARG A 40 -2.63 -2.56 10.82
CA ARG A 40 -3.30 -2.45 12.12
C ARG A 40 -4.81 -2.67 12.05
N LEU A 41 -5.38 -2.65 10.87
CA LEU A 41 -6.82 -2.85 10.65
C LEU A 41 -7.19 -4.31 10.37
N HIS A 42 -6.21 -5.21 10.32
CA HIS A 42 -6.49 -6.64 10.25
C HIS A 42 -7.21 -7.14 11.50
N PRO A 43 -8.27 -7.96 11.34
CA PRO A 43 -8.87 -8.67 12.46
C PRO A 43 -7.83 -9.59 13.13
N PRO A 44 -7.94 -9.85 14.46
CA PRO A 44 -6.99 -10.72 15.17
C PRO A 44 -6.82 -12.10 14.55
N LYS A 45 -7.88 -12.69 13.99
CA LYS A 45 -7.84 -13.98 13.28
C LYS A 45 -6.93 -13.96 12.05
N ASN A 46 -6.90 -12.83 11.33
CA ASN A 46 -6.01 -12.67 10.17
C ASN A 46 -4.55 -12.56 10.62
N VAL A 47 -4.29 -11.80 11.68
CA VAL A 47 -2.95 -11.66 12.26
C VAL A 47 -2.42 -13.02 12.72
N ALA A 48 -3.23 -13.81 13.44
CA ALA A 48 -2.87 -15.14 13.90
C ALA A 48 -2.57 -16.10 12.73
N ARG A 49 -3.36 -16.03 11.67
CA ARG A 49 -3.18 -16.82 10.45
C ARG A 49 -1.85 -16.49 9.75
N MET A 50 -1.58 -15.20 9.55
CA MET A 50 -0.32 -14.75 8.94
C MET A 50 0.90 -15.12 9.78
N ALA A 51 0.79 -15.05 11.11
CA ALA A 51 1.86 -15.45 12.03
C ALA A 51 2.21 -16.95 11.90
N ARG A 52 1.26 -17.79 11.49
CA ARG A 52 1.49 -19.22 11.20
C ARG A 52 2.03 -19.47 9.78
N GLY A 53 2.26 -18.42 8.98
CA GLY A 53 2.69 -18.58 7.59
C GLY A 53 1.57 -18.96 6.62
N GLU A 54 0.31 -18.86 7.05
CA GLU A 54 -0.84 -19.17 6.22
C GLU A 54 -1.32 -17.93 5.48
N PRO A 55 -1.40 -17.95 4.13
CA PRO A 55 -1.88 -16.82 3.36
C PRO A 55 -3.37 -16.56 3.63
N LEU A 56 -3.78 -15.30 3.48
CA LEU A 56 -5.18 -14.92 3.57
C LEU A 56 -5.89 -15.22 2.26
N THR A 57 -7.11 -15.73 2.35
CA THR A 57 -8.02 -15.87 1.21
C THR A 57 -8.62 -14.50 0.83
N ASP A 58 -9.20 -14.40 -0.35
CA ASP A 58 -9.91 -13.17 -0.78
C ASP A 58 -11.03 -12.81 0.20
N ALA A 59 -11.81 -13.79 0.66
CA ALA A 59 -12.87 -13.58 1.64
C ALA A 59 -12.36 -13.01 2.97
N LEU A 60 -11.19 -13.46 3.44
CA LEU A 60 -10.58 -12.93 4.67
C LEU A 60 -10.03 -11.52 4.49
N ARG A 61 -9.70 -11.13 3.28
CA ARG A 61 -9.22 -9.77 2.97
C ARG A 61 -10.33 -8.75 2.80
N GLU A 62 -11.53 -9.17 2.42
CA GLU A 62 -12.65 -8.26 2.14
C GLU A 62 -12.96 -7.33 3.32
N GLY A 63 -13.17 -7.89 4.51
CA GLY A 63 -13.44 -7.09 5.72
C GLY A 63 -12.29 -6.15 6.10
N TRP A 64 -11.06 -6.57 5.87
CA TRP A 64 -9.89 -5.73 6.09
C TRP A 64 -9.81 -4.58 5.09
N LEU A 65 -10.04 -4.84 3.80
CA LEU A 65 -10.08 -3.80 2.78
C LEU A 65 -11.22 -2.80 3.01
N ASP A 66 -12.38 -3.28 3.46
CA ASP A 66 -13.50 -2.42 3.82
C ASP A 66 -13.14 -1.50 4.99
N ALA A 67 -12.51 -2.04 6.03
CA ALA A 67 -12.04 -1.24 7.16
C ALA A 67 -11.05 -0.12 6.74
N ILE A 68 -10.15 -0.43 5.81
CA ILE A 68 -9.23 0.57 5.24
C ILE A 68 -10.01 1.60 4.41
N GLY A 69 -10.89 1.16 3.54
CA GLY A 69 -11.71 2.03 2.68
C GLY A 69 -12.58 2.97 3.49
N GLU A 70 -13.25 2.48 4.52
CA GLU A 70 -14.06 3.27 5.45
C GLU A 70 -13.20 4.32 6.17
N ARG A 71 -12.01 3.94 6.62
CA ARG A 71 -11.10 4.85 7.30
C ARG A 71 -10.61 5.97 6.37
N ILE A 72 -10.28 5.63 5.12
CA ILE A 72 -9.91 6.60 4.09
C ILE A 72 -11.07 7.56 3.82
N ALA A 73 -12.27 7.04 3.58
CA ALA A 73 -13.46 7.84 3.29
C ALA A 73 -13.82 8.79 4.44
N ALA A 74 -13.76 8.31 5.68
CA ALA A 74 -14.01 9.13 6.86
C ALA A 74 -12.99 10.27 6.97
N SER A 75 -11.72 10.00 6.77
CA SER A 75 -10.65 11.01 6.81
C SER A 75 -10.87 12.10 5.74
N VAL A 76 -11.21 11.71 4.53
CA VAL A 76 -11.54 12.67 3.45
C VAL A 76 -12.78 13.48 3.80
N GLY A 77 -13.81 12.84 4.37
CA GLY A 77 -15.04 13.53 4.82
C GLY A 77 -14.80 14.56 5.92
N GLU A 78 -13.78 14.37 6.72
CA GLU A 78 -13.33 15.32 7.76
C GLU A 78 -12.43 16.46 7.21
N GLY A 79 -12.19 16.48 5.89
CA GLY A 79 -11.35 17.48 5.24
C GLY A 79 -9.85 17.18 5.30
N HIS A 80 -9.46 15.97 5.71
CA HIS A 80 -8.06 15.56 5.72
C HIS A 80 -7.68 14.85 4.43
N LYS A 81 -6.38 14.74 4.19
CA LYS A 81 -5.81 13.93 3.12
C LYS A 81 -5.15 12.70 3.72
N PRO A 82 -5.73 11.50 3.59
CA PRO A 82 -5.09 10.29 4.09
C PRO A 82 -4.04 9.75 3.12
N VAL A 83 -2.94 9.25 3.69
CA VAL A 83 -1.97 8.37 3.04
C VAL A 83 -2.03 7.04 3.77
N ALA A 84 -2.50 6.00 3.12
CA ALA A 84 -2.64 4.67 3.71
C ALA A 84 -1.57 3.72 3.18
N ALA A 85 -1.00 2.90 4.06
CA ALA A 85 -0.17 1.76 3.67
C ALA A 85 -1.05 0.51 3.60
N CYS A 86 -1.15 -0.10 2.42
CA CYS A 86 -1.94 -1.30 2.17
C CYS A 86 -1.33 -2.09 1.03
N SER A 87 -1.18 -3.41 1.18
CA SER A 87 -0.58 -4.24 0.11
C SER A 87 -1.32 -4.12 -1.23
N ALA A 88 -2.64 -4.10 -1.24
CA ALA A 88 -3.51 -3.87 -2.41
C ALA A 88 -3.08 -4.67 -3.67
N LEU A 89 -2.74 -5.95 -3.48
CA LEU A 89 -2.01 -6.78 -4.46
C LEU A 89 -2.79 -7.09 -5.73
N LYS A 90 -4.10 -7.28 -5.63
CA LYS A 90 -4.95 -7.55 -6.80
C LYS A 90 -5.66 -6.29 -7.28
N ARG A 91 -5.93 -6.25 -8.57
CA ARG A 91 -6.77 -5.20 -9.15
C ARG A 91 -8.14 -5.13 -8.47
N SER A 92 -8.74 -6.28 -8.16
CA SER A 92 -10.02 -6.33 -7.45
C SER A 92 -9.95 -5.69 -6.06
N TYR A 93 -8.82 -5.80 -5.36
CA TYR A 93 -8.62 -5.14 -4.07
C TYR A 93 -8.52 -3.62 -4.23
N ARG A 94 -7.82 -3.15 -5.24
CA ARG A 94 -7.72 -1.73 -5.58
C ARG A 94 -9.07 -1.14 -5.98
N ASN A 95 -9.83 -1.86 -6.80
CA ASN A 95 -11.20 -1.46 -7.17
C ASN A 95 -12.11 -1.36 -5.95
N ARG A 96 -11.97 -2.27 -4.99
CA ARG A 96 -12.73 -2.21 -3.74
C ARG A 96 -12.41 -0.94 -2.94
N LEU A 97 -11.15 -0.57 -2.81
CA LEU A 97 -10.76 0.70 -2.16
C LEU A 97 -11.30 1.92 -2.92
N LEU A 98 -11.23 1.90 -4.25
CA LEU A 98 -11.78 2.96 -5.10
C LEU A 98 -13.29 3.14 -4.96
N SER A 99 -14.03 2.08 -4.58
CA SER A 99 -15.47 2.20 -4.31
C SER A 99 -15.77 3.04 -3.07
N PHE A 100 -14.86 3.12 -2.11
CA PHE A 100 -14.98 3.99 -0.93
C PHE A 100 -14.53 5.42 -1.19
N CYS A 101 -13.50 5.59 -2.01
CA CYS A 101 -12.95 6.90 -2.37
C CYS A 101 -12.48 6.87 -3.84
N PRO A 102 -13.31 7.31 -4.79
CA PRO A 102 -13.01 7.20 -6.23
C PRO A 102 -11.76 7.92 -6.71
N GLY A 103 -11.27 8.90 -5.97
CA GLY A 103 -10.09 9.69 -6.33
C GLY A 103 -8.74 9.14 -5.80
N ILE A 104 -8.71 7.95 -5.20
CA ILE A 104 -7.45 7.36 -4.73
C ILE A 104 -6.44 7.24 -5.87
N VAL A 105 -5.20 7.64 -5.59
CA VAL A 105 -4.03 7.31 -6.42
C VAL A 105 -3.15 6.33 -5.67
N PHE A 106 -2.75 5.27 -6.34
CA PHE A 106 -1.86 4.24 -5.77
C PHE A 106 -0.40 4.57 -6.08
N LEU A 107 0.44 4.57 -5.06
CA LEU A 107 1.90 4.58 -5.21
C LEU A 107 2.41 3.15 -5.07
N TYR A 108 2.74 2.53 -6.20
CA TYR A 108 3.23 1.15 -6.24
C TYR A 108 4.75 1.12 -6.08
N LEU A 109 5.22 0.52 -4.98
CA LEU A 109 6.64 0.30 -4.71
C LEU A 109 7.05 -1.07 -5.26
N LYS A 110 7.64 -1.06 -6.45
CA LYS A 110 8.07 -2.30 -7.12
C LYS A 110 9.43 -2.72 -6.62
N ILE A 111 9.53 -3.96 -6.14
CA ILE A 111 10.79 -4.62 -5.77
C ILE A 111 10.80 -6.05 -6.28
N ASP A 112 12.00 -6.63 -6.43
CA ASP A 112 12.14 -8.05 -6.74
C ASP A 112 11.97 -8.94 -5.50
N ARG A 113 11.78 -10.24 -5.75
CA ARG A 113 11.54 -11.24 -4.70
C ARG A 113 12.71 -11.38 -3.73
N GLU A 114 13.92 -11.35 -4.23
CA GLU A 114 15.13 -11.47 -3.40
C GLU A 114 15.26 -10.29 -2.43
N THR A 115 15.07 -9.07 -2.92
CA THR A 115 15.06 -7.86 -2.11
C THR A 115 13.96 -7.92 -1.03
N ALA A 116 12.76 -8.37 -1.39
CA ALA A 116 11.66 -8.53 -0.45
C ALA A 116 12.00 -9.52 0.65
N ARG A 117 12.52 -10.70 0.31
CA ARG A 117 12.94 -11.73 1.26
C ARG A 117 14.02 -11.23 2.21
N ARG A 118 15.04 -10.58 1.68
CA ARG A 118 16.15 -10.02 2.46
C ARG A 118 15.66 -8.98 3.46
N ARG A 119 14.79 -8.07 3.05
CA ARG A 119 14.24 -7.03 3.92
C ARG A 119 13.32 -7.59 5.00
N VAL A 120 12.49 -8.56 4.68
CA VAL A 120 11.58 -9.21 5.64
C VAL A 120 12.36 -10.02 6.67
N SER A 121 13.36 -10.81 6.27
CA SER A 121 14.19 -11.59 7.18
C SER A 121 15.08 -10.73 8.08
N GLY A 122 15.44 -9.52 7.66
CA GLY A 122 16.24 -8.57 8.44
C GLY A 122 15.45 -7.77 9.48
N ARG A 123 14.12 -7.86 9.51
CA ARG A 123 13.28 -7.11 10.46
C ARG A 123 13.23 -7.79 11.82
N LYS A 124 13.70 -7.09 12.84
CA LYS A 124 13.52 -7.53 14.24
C LYS A 124 12.11 -7.16 14.71
N GLY A 125 11.39 -8.11 15.30
CA GLY A 125 10.08 -7.89 15.92
C GLY A 125 8.87 -7.94 14.98
N HIS A 126 9.05 -8.00 13.68
CA HIS A 126 8.00 -8.31 12.71
C HIS A 126 8.25 -9.69 12.11
N PHE A 127 7.46 -10.65 12.56
CA PHE A 127 7.59 -12.01 12.07
C PHE A 127 6.63 -12.25 10.90
N MET A 128 7.18 -12.16 9.67
CA MET A 128 6.50 -12.69 8.48
C MET A 128 7.37 -13.80 7.92
N PRO A 129 6.88 -15.07 7.87
CA PRO A 129 7.62 -16.17 7.25
C PRO A 129 7.92 -15.86 5.77
N ALA A 130 9.06 -16.33 5.29
CA ALA A 130 9.45 -16.18 3.87
C ALA A 130 8.40 -16.75 2.90
N SER A 131 7.67 -17.78 3.33
CA SER A 131 6.56 -18.35 2.54
C SER A 131 5.44 -17.36 2.24
N LEU A 132 5.18 -16.38 3.12
CA LEU A 132 4.20 -15.33 2.85
C LEU A 132 4.70 -14.33 1.82
N VAL A 133 6.00 -14.07 1.75
CA VAL A 133 6.59 -13.23 0.69
C VAL A 133 6.33 -13.86 -0.66
N ASP A 134 6.58 -15.16 -0.82
CA ASP A 134 6.32 -15.90 -2.07
C ASP A 134 4.83 -15.90 -2.43
N SER A 135 3.96 -16.09 -1.44
CA SER A 135 2.52 -16.01 -1.60
C SER A 135 2.07 -14.63 -2.11
N GLN A 136 2.67 -13.56 -1.60
CA GLN A 136 2.34 -12.20 -2.05
C GLN A 136 2.78 -11.95 -3.49
N PHE A 137 3.94 -12.41 -3.92
CA PHE A 137 4.35 -12.34 -5.32
C PHE A 137 3.44 -13.17 -6.24
N ALA A 138 2.98 -14.33 -5.78
CA ALA A 138 2.03 -15.15 -6.54
C ALA A 138 0.66 -14.47 -6.67
N THR A 139 0.26 -13.66 -5.68
CA THR A 139 -1.01 -12.93 -5.66
C THR A 139 -0.93 -11.60 -6.42
N LEU A 140 0.25 -10.99 -6.49
CA LEU A 140 0.45 -9.67 -7.05
C LEU A 140 0.02 -9.59 -8.52
N GLU A 141 -0.91 -8.69 -8.78
CA GLU A 141 -1.25 -8.18 -10.09
C GLU A 141 -0.72 -6.74 -10.16
N GLU A 142 0.35 -6.52 -10.92
CA GLU A 142 0.91 -5.17 -11.05
C GLU A 142 -0.14 -4.21 -11.62
N PRO A 143 -0.19 -2.94 -11.17
CA PRO A 143 -1.11 -1.96 -11.75
C PRO A 143 -0.92 -1.82 -13.26
N GLU A 144 -2.02 -1.83 -14.00
CA GLU A 144 -2.04 -1.64 -15.44
C GLU A 144 -2.14 -0.13 -15.80
N PRO A 145 -1.84 0.25 -17.05
CA PRO A 145 -1.83 1.65 -17.48
C PRO A 145 -3.15 2.41 -17.31
N ASP A 146 -4.28 1.69 -17.27
CA ASP A 146 -5.62 2.25 -17.07
C ASP A 146 -5.98 2.44 -15.59
N GLU A 147 -5.14 1.98 -14.68
CA GLU A 147 -5.34 2.16 -13.23
C GLU A 147 -4.73 3.48 -12.73
N PRO A 148 -5.34 4.11 -11.71
CA PRO A 148 -4.79 5.35 -11.13
C PRO A 148 -3.57 5.04 -10.24
N ALA A 149 -2.46 4.67 -10.85
CA ALA A 149 -1.26 4.25 -10.15
C ALA A 149 0.01 4.91 -10.70
N VAL A 150 0.95 5.19 -9.82
CA VAL A 150 2.32 5.62 -10.12
C VAL A 150 3.26 4.55 -9.62
N THR A 151 4.12 4.03 -10.48
CA THR A 151 5.11 3.01 -10.10
C THR A 151 6.45 3.66 -9.78
N ALA A 152 7.02 3.30 -8.64
CA ALA A 152 8.35 3.71 -8.23
C ALA A 152 9.20 2.47 -7.91
N ASP A 153 10.52 2.61 -8.12
CA ASP A 153 11.47 1.58 -7.73
C ASP A 153 11.64 1.57 -6.20
N GLY A 154 11.04 0.59 -5.54
CA GLY A 154 11.06 0.42 -4.08
C GLY A 154 12.46 0.08 -3.52
N ALA A 155 13.44 -0.23 -4.35
CA ALA A 155 14.83 -0.43 -3.93
C ALA A 155 15.57 0.90 -3.70
N ARG A 156 15.05 2.02 -4.23
CA ARG A 156 15.63 3.35 -4.07
C ARG A 156 15.41 3.92 -2.67
N SER A 157 16.15 4.97 -2.35
CA SER A 157 15.95 5.69 -1.08
C SER A 157 14.57 6.36 -1.01
N VAL A 158 14.07 6.54 0.21
CA VAL A 158 12.80 7.24 0.46
C VAL A 158 12.81 8.64 -0.16
N VAL A 159 13.93 9.38 -0.01
CA VAL A 159 14.09 10.72 -0.60
C VAL A 159 13.96 10.70 -2.12
N ALA A 160 14.56 9.71 -2.78
CA ALA A 160 14.48 9.58 -4.24
C ALA A 160 13.06 9.25 -4.71
N ILE A 161 12.36 8.38 -4.00
CA ILE A 161 10.96 8.02 -4.29
C ILE A 161 10.04 9.23 -4.06
N LEU A 162 10.23 9.98 -2.96
CA LEU A 162 9.48 11.21 -2.70
C LEU A 162 9.64 12.22 -3.82
N LYS A 163 10.88 12.46 -4.26
CA LYS A 163 11.14 13.38 -5.39
C LYS A 163 10.41 12.94 -6.64
N GLN A 164 10.48 11.65 -6.98
CA GLN A 164 9.78 11.11 -8.14
C GLN A 164 8.26 11.29 -8.01
N ALA A 165 7.67 10.88 -6.88
CA ALA A 165 6.24 10.92 -6.64
C ALA A 165 5.68 12.36 -6.64
N LEU A 166 6.43 13.32 -6.10
CA LEU A 166 6.01 14.71 -5.96
C LEU A 166 6.38 15.60 -7.15
N SER A 167 7.29 15.16 -8.04
CA SER A 167 7.70 15.90 -9.23
C SER A 167 6.93 15.51 -10.50
N SER A 168 6.09 14.49 -10.45
CA SER A 168 5.23 14.12 -11.58
C SER A 168 4.20 15.21 -11.82
N SER A 169 4.60 16.25 -12.55
CA SER A 169 3.67 17.21 -13.13
C SER A 169 2.81 16.49 -14.16
N PRO A 170 1.52 16.85 -14.28
CA PRO A 170 0.69 16.31 -15.34
C PRO A 170 1.37 16.66 -16.68
N SER A 171 1.68 15.65 -17.47
CA SER A 171 2.08 15.85 -18.86
C SER A 171 0.96 16.60 -19.55
N SER A 172 1.27 17.75 -20.05
CA SER A 172 0.39 18.64 -20.82
C SER A 172 -0.18 17.93 -22.04
#